data_f435b2c4f561d4cee281c9038c95bae8
#
_entry.id   f435b2c4f561d4cee281c9038c95bae8
#
_cell.length_a   1.000
_cell.length_b   1.000
_cell.length_c   1.000
_cell.angle_alpha   90.00
_cell.angle_beta   90.00
_cell.angle_gamma   90.00
#
_symmetry.space_group_name_H-M   'P 1'
#
loop_
_entity.id
_entity.type
_entity.pdbx_description
1 polymer ?
#
loop_
_entity_poly.entity_id
_entity_poly.type
_entity_poly.pdbx_seq_one_letter_code
_entity_poly.pdbx_strand_id
1 'polypeptide(L)'
;MDGSRAPHWAIQVGRRARRARSAVKAPLRQLGRRLGPRAPVRLRLPGRSREGPTRLARNGPVTLAYDLRGRGAPLVLIQGVGVGRWGWEPVAARLARRFQVITIDNRGIGASDTPPGRYSTRMMADDVLAVLDDAGIQRASVVGTSLGGMIAQELALAHPERVDKLILVATIPGGPRSRPMPLGTTYLFAAAPFMTAKAKLRELVQRTLGPTTLRRRPRVARRLMARKLAHPQPESAWRAQTAAGMLFNPLGRQRRITQPTLIVQGTADQVVDPGNADVLAGLLPNARVQRFEGAGHLLYWERPKRFVRAVTDFLAEAAAEASVPTTA
;
A
#
# COMPACT_ATOMS: atom_id res chain seq x y z
N MET A 1 4.96 -53.67 27.00
CA MET A 1 5.78 -52.60 27.60
C MET A 1 6.43 -51.85 26.49
N ASP A 2 5.92 -50.74 26.11
CA ASP A 2 6.73 -49.72 25.44
C ASP A 2 6.05 -48.36 25.56
N GLY A 3 6.65 -47.55 26.43
CA GLY A 3 6.19 -46.21 26.73
C GLY A 3 6.89 -45.21 25.86
N SER A 4 6.31 -44.87 24.71
CA SER A 4 6.82 -43.77 23.86
C SER A 4 6.64 -42.41 24.54
N ARG A 5 7.68 -41.95 25.25
CA ARG A 5 7.77 -40.57 25.77
C ARG A 5 8.02 -39.62 24.59
N ALA A 6 7.13 -38.63 24.40
CA ALA A 6 7.32 -37.58 23.44
C ALA A 6 8.66 -36.85 23.63
N PRO A 7 9.38 -36.47 22.59
CA PRO A 7 10.71 -35.87 22.70
C PRO A 7 10.67 -34.49 23.38
N HIS A 8 11.67 -34.20 24.15
CA HIS A 8 11.79 -33.01 25.03
C HIS A 8 11.61 -31.65 24.31
N TRP A 9 11.91 -31.58 23.00
CA TRP A 9 11.72 -30.39 22.22
C TRP A 9 10.24 -30.06 21.95
N ALA A 10 9.36 -31.07 21.83
CA ALA A 10 7.93 -30.90 21.63
C ALA A 10 7.26 -30.21 22.84
N ILE A 11 7.76 -30.46 24.05
CA ILE A 11 7.28 -29.83 25.30
C ILE A 11 7.72 -28.35 25.35
N GLN A 12 8.92 -28.01 24.88
CA GLN A 12 9.42 -26.63 24.85
C GLN A 12 8.68 -25.76 23.84
N VAL A 13 8.35 -26.29 22.67
CA VAL A 13 7.56 -25.57 21.65
C VAL A 13 6.15 -25.29 22.17
N GLY A 14 5.52 -26.24 22.84
CA GLY A 14 4.20 -26.07 23.46
C GLY A 14 4.17 -25.00 24.55
N ARG A 15 5.23 -24.91 25.40
CA ARG A 15 5.35 -23.88 26.46
C ARG A 15 5.60 -22.48 25.88
N ARG A 16 6.41 -22.35 24.81
CA ARG A 16 6.62 -21.07 24.12
C ARG A 16 5.36 -20.58 23.41
N ALA A 17 4.61 -21.47 22.78
CA ALA A 17 3.33 -21.15 22.15
C ALA A 17 2.25 -20.69 23.17
N ARG A 18 2.22 -21.28 24.37
CA ARG A 18 1.29 -20.85 25.44
C ARG A 18 1.68 -19.48 26.03
N ARG A 19 2.98 -19.18 26.18
CA ARG A 19 3.45 -17.85 26.61
C ARG A 19 3.17 -16.76 25.57
N ALA A 20 3.34 -17.06 24.29
CA ALA A 20 2.99 -16.15 23.21
C ALA A 20 1.48 -15.86 23.16
N ARG A 21 0.61 -16.86 23.43
CA ARG A 21 -0.85 -16.66 23.56
C ARG A 21 -1.24 -15.75 24.72
N SER A 22 -0.51 -15.79 25.84
CA SER A 22 -0.74 -14.94 27.00
C SER A 22 -0.32 -13.49 26.76
N ALA A 23 0.84 -13.28 26.11
CA ALA A 23 1.34 -11.94 25.78
C ALA A 23 0.47 -11.18 24.76
N VAL A 24 -0.22 -11.90 23.85
CA VAL A 24 -1.13 -11.30 22.87
C VAL A 24 -2.52 -10.99 23.45
N LYS A 25 -2.95 -11.69 24.51
CA LYS A 25 -4.28 -11.49 25.11
C LYS A 25 -4.38 -10.25 26.03
N ALA A 26 -3.27 -9.83 26.66
CA ALA A 26 -3.29 -8.73 27.62
C ALA A 26 -3.71 -7.36 27.02
N PRO A 27 -3.17 -6.89 25.88
CA PRO A 27 -3.61 -5.64 25.26
C PRO A 27 -5.04 -5.71 24.68
N LEU A 28 -5.53 -6.89 24.29
CA LEU A 28 -6.86 -7.08 23.73
C LEU A 28 -7.99 -6.93 24.76
N ARG A 29 -7.76 -7.33 26.02
CA ARG A 29 -8.75 -7.17 27.10
C ARG A 29 -8.94 -5.71 27.51
N GLN A 30 -7.90 -4.88 27.48
CA GLN A 30 -8.01 -3.46 27.81
C GLN A 30 -8.74 -2.64 26.72
N LEU A 31 -8.59 -3.00 25.45
CA LEU A 31 -9.30 -2.32 24.35
C LEU A 31 -10.80 -2.71 24.31
N GLY A 32 -11.13 -3.94 24.64
CA GLY A 32 -12.52 -4.42 24.67
C GLY A 32 -13.38 -3.72 25.73
N ARG A 33 -12.80 -3.32 26.87
CA ARG A 33 -13.50 -2.61 27.95
C ARG A 33 -13.72 -1.12 27.64
N ARG A 34 -12.95 -0.50 26.73
CA ARG A 34 -13.13 0.91 26.36
C ARG A 34 -14.07 1.13 25.16
N LEU A 35 -14.49 0.06 24.50
CA LEU A 35 -15.45 0.08 23.40
C LEU A 35 -16.77 -0.58 23.84
N GLY A 36 -17.30 -0.19 25.00
CA GLY A 36 -18.62 -0.64 25.49
C GLY A 36 -19.72 -0.47 24.43
N PRO A 37 -20.86 -1.17 24.56
CA PRO A 37 -21.96 -1.12 23.61
C PRO A 37 -22.57 0.28 23.65
N ARG A 38 -22.07 1.18 22.82
CA ARG A 38 -22.75 2.44 22.51
C ARG A 38 -23.57 2.24 21.26
N ALA A 39 -24.80 2.80 21.29
CA ALA A 39 -25.80 2.77 20.24
C ALA A 39 -25.24 2.83 18.81
N PRO A 40 -25.90 2.24 17.81
CA PRO A 40 -25.45 2.23 16.44
C PRO A 40 -25.28 3.68 15.98
N VAL A 41 -24.03 4.13 15.92
CA VAL A 41 -23.68 5.40 15.29
C VAL A 41 -24.06 5.21 13.82
N ARG A 42 -25.17 5.80 13.39
CA ARG A 42 -25.48 5.98 11.97
C ARG A 42 -24.30 6.78 11.39
N LEU A 43 -23.34 6.08 10.83
CA LEU A 43 -22.30 6.68 10.01
C LEU A 43 -23.00 7.29 8.80
N ARG A 44 -23.30 8.59 8.87
CA ARG A 44 -23.53 9.34 7.63
C ARG A 44 -22.27 9.19 6.82
N LEU A 45 -22.32 8.34 5.80
CA LEU A 45 -21.30 8.32 4.75
C LEU A 45 -21.23 9.76 4.24
N PRO A 46 -20.04 10.38 4.15
CA PRO A 46 -19.93 11.70 3.57
C PRO A 46 -20.61 11.65 2.21
N GLY A 47 -21.48 12.64 1.95
CA GLY A 47 -22.24 12.73 0.71
C GLY A 47 -21.31 12.51 -0.48
N ARG A 48 -21.84 11.91 -1.55
CA ARG A 48 -21.14 11.66 -2.80
C ARG A 48 -20.36 12.92 -3.16
N SER A 49 -19.02 12.87 -2.94
CA SER A 49 -18.13 13.84 -3.56
C SER A 49 -18.50 13.86 -5.04
N ARG A 50 -18.44 15.01 -5.69
CA ARG A 50 -18.63 15.16 -7.15
C ARG A 50 -17.58 14.29 -7.85
N GLU A 51 -17.84 13.00 -7.87
CA GLU A 51 -17.03 11.97 -8.54
C GLU A 51 -17.53 11.99 -9.97
N GLY A 52 -16.64 12.24 -10.91
CA GLY A 52 -16.92 11.98 -12.31
C GLY A 52 -17.28 10.49 -12.49
N PRO A 53 -17.89 10.12 -13.63
CA PRO A 53 -18.21 8.71 -13.88
C PRO A 53 -16.92 7.89 -13.84
N THR A 54 -17.00 6.70 -13.25
CA THR A 54 -15.94 5.69 -13.33
C THR A 54 -15.73 5.31 -14.79
N ARG A 55 -14.48 5.36 -15.23
CA ARG A 55 -14.03 4.95 -16.56
C ARG A 55 -13.52 3.52 -16.55
N LEU A 56 -13.48 2.89 -17.70
CA LEU A 56 -13.07 1.51 -17.88
C LEU A 56 -12.02 1.41 -18.99
N ALA A 57 -10.80 1.07 -18.63
CA ALA A 57 -9.72 0.75 -19.57
C ALA A 57 -9.64 -0.76 -19.81
N ARG A 58 -9.07 -1.19 -20.92
CA ARG A 58 -8.85 -2.60 -21.24
C ARG A 58 -7.38 -2.94 -21.39
N ASN A 59 -6.95 -4.02 -20.70
CA ASN A 59 -5.67 -4.67 -20.92
C ASN A 59 -5.93 -6.12 -21.37
N GLY A 60 -5.97 -6.35 -22.66
CA GLY A 60 -6.44 -7.62 -23.23
C GLY A 60 -7.87 -7.95 -22.78
N PRO A 61 -8.11 -9.11 -22.13
CA PRO A 61 -9.42 -9.49 -21.63
C PRO A 61 -9.81 -8.80 -20.31
N VAL A 62 -8.88 -8.10 -19.65
CA VAL A 62 -9.09 -7.53 -18.31
C VAL A 62 -9.60 -6.10 -18.43
N THR A 63 -10.71 -5.80 -17.75
CA THR A 63 -11.26 -4.46 -17.60
C THR A 63 -10.80 -3.85 -16.29
N LEU A 64 -10.31 -2.62 -16.35
CA LEU A 64 -9.75 -1.87 -15.22
C LEU A 64 -10.56 -0.62 -14.98
N ALA A 65 -11.06 -0.46 -13.77
CA ALA A 65 -11.84 0.70 -13.39
C ALA A 65 -10.93 1.80 -12.82
N TYR A 66 -11.14 3.03 -13.27
CA TYR A 66 -10.40 4.18 -12.78
C TYR A 66 -11.27 5.43 -12.73
N ASP A 67 -10.88 6.39 -11.89
CA ASP A 67 -11.46 7.73 -11.84
C ASP A 67 -10.43 8.75 -12.25
N LEU A 68 -10.88 9.80 -12.92
CA LEU A 68 -10.06 10.93 -13.35
C LEU A 68 -10.65 12.20 -12.78
N ARG A 69 -9.82 12.99 -12.06
CA ARG A 69 -10.27 14.20 -11.36
C ARG A 69 -9.25 15.31 -11.45
N GLY A 70 -9.72 16.53 -11.50
CA GLY A 70 -8.85 17.72 -11.54
C GLY A 70 -8.31 18.00 -12.94
N ARG A 71 -7.37 18.94 -13.00
CA ARG A 71 -6.69 19.37 -14.23
C ARG A 71 -5.23 19.68 -13.86
N GLY A 72 -4.35 19.72 -14.86
CA GLY A 72 -2.92 19.97 -14.69
C GLY A 72 -2.09 18.74 -15.01
N ALA A 73 -0.87 18.67 -14.50
CA ALA A 73 0.03 17.55 -14.75
C ALA A 73 -0.57 16.22 -14.27
N PRO A 74 -0.47 15.13 -15.07
CA PRO A 74 -1.03 13.83 -14.72
C PRO A 74 -0.34 13.20 -13.49
N LEU A 75 -1.15 12.67 -12.59
CA LEU A 75 -0.71 12.02 -11.35
C LEU A 75 -1.49 10.72 -11.11
N VAL A 76 -0.84 9.59 -11.29
CA VAL A 76 -1.44 8.27 -11.05
C VAL A 76 -1.24 7.84 -9.61
N LEU A 77 -2.29 7.30 -8.99
CA LEU A 77 -2.27 6.80 -7.61
C LEU A 77 -2.60 5.31 -7.59
N ILE A 78 -1.62 4.45 -7.22
CA ILE A 78 -1.72 2.99 -7.22
C ILE A 78 -1.75 2.49 -5.78
N GLN A 79 -2.80 1.74 -5.42
CA GLN A 79 -3.00 1.18 -4.08
C GLN A 79 -2.25 -0.14 -3.85
N GLY A 80 -2.11 -0.50 -2.56
CA GLY A 80 -1.60 -1.79 -2.11
C GLY A 80 -2.66 -2.88 -2.09
N VAL A 81 -2.26 -4.05 -1.56
CA VAL A 81 -3.12 -5.25 -1.45
C VAL A 81 -4.42 -4.95 -0.71
N GLY A 82 -5.53 -5.37 -1.29
CA GLY A 82 -6.82 -5.30 -0.61
C GLY A 82 -7.39 -3.91 -0.42
N VAL A 83 -6.92 -2.93 -1.19
CA VAL A 83 -7.40 -1.55 -1.16
C VAL A 83 -7.66 -1.06 -2.58
N GLY A 84 -8.89 -0.65 -2.85
CA GLY A 84 -9.26 -0.04 -4.14
C GLY A 84 -9.04 1.48 -4.15
N ARG A 85 -9.51 2.15 -5.22
CA ARG A 85 -9.45 3.62 -5.40
C ARG A 85 -9.87 4.41 -4.16
N TRP A 86 -10.88 3.90 -3.44
CA TRP A 86 -11.36 4.52 -2.21
C TRP A 86 -10.25 4.75 -1.16
N GLY A 87 -9.19 3.99 -1.22
CA GLY A 87 -8.04 4.14 -0.32
C GLY A 87 -7.38 5.51 -0.40
N TRP A 88 -7.52 6.21 -1.53
CA TRP A 88 -6.98 7.55 -1.74
C TRP A 88 -7.93 8.68 -1.29
N GLU A 89 -9.11 8.35 -0.77
CA GLU A 89 -10.13 9.31 -0.31
C GLU A 89 -9.58 10.44 0.59
N PRO A 90 -8.64 10.20 1.53
CA PRO A 90 -8.14 11.29 2.38
C PRO A 90 -7.35 12.37 1.63
N VAL A 91 -6.81 12.05 0.44
CA VAL A 91 -5.84 12.91 -0.26
C VAL A 91 -6.22 13.25 -1.71
N ALA A 92 -6.94 12.37 -2.42
CA ALA A 92 -7.20 12.52 -3.86
C ALA A 92 -7.84 13.87 -4.21
N ALA A 93 -8.90 14.30 -3.48
CA ALA A 93 -9.56 15.57 -3.75
C ALA A 93 -8.66 16.80 -3.50
N ARG A 94 -7.66 16.68 -2.60
CA ARG A 94 -6.70 17.76 -2.35
C ARG A 94 -5.65 17.83 -3.44
N LEU A 95 -5.15 16.69 -3.89
CA LEU A 95 -4.21 16.59 -5.01
C LEU A 95 -4.86 17.07 -6.32
N ALA A 96 -6.14 16.74 -6.54
CA ALA A 96 -6.90 17.15 -7.72
C ALA A 96 -7.13 18.66 -7.86
N ARG A 97 -6.74 19.47 -6.86
CA ARG A 97 -6.72 20.92 -6.99
C ARG A 97 -5.57 21.43 -7.87
N ARG A 98 -4.52 20.64 -8.03
CA ARG A 98 -3.28 21.01 -8.74
C ARG A 98 -2.89 20.04 -9.85
N PHE A 99 -3.41 18.82 -9.80
CA PHE A 99 -3.04 17.73 -10.70
C PHE A 99 -4.27 17.11 -11.35
N GLN A 100 -4.08 16.53 -12.51
CA GLN A 100 -5.03 15.59 -13.09
C GLN A 100 -4.79 14.22 -12.43
N VAL A 101 -5.57 13.92 -11.39
CA VAL A 101 -5.41 12.72 -10.56
C VAL A 101 -6.16 11.54 -11.15
N ILE A 102 -5.43 10.46 -11.40
CA ILE A 102 -5.94 9.16 -11.83
C ILE A 102 -5.85 8.20 -10.64
N THR A 103 -6.98 7.63 -10.20
CA THR A 103 -7.01 6.59 -9.18
C THR A 103 -7.52 5.30 -9.79
N ILE A 104 -6.81 4.17 -9.58
CA ILE A 104 -7.07 2.90 -10.24
C ILE A 104 -7.51 1.87 -9.21
N ASP A 105 -8.52 1.06 -9.54
CA ASP A 105 -8.71 -0.24 -8.90
C ASP A 105 -7.80 -1.25 -9.60
N ASN A 106 -6.80 -1.77 -8.89
CA ASN A 106 -5.96 -2.83 -9.43
C ASN A 106 -6.81 -4.07 -9.79
N ARG A 107 -6.36 -4.92 -10.73
CA ARG A 107 -7.02 -6.20 -10.98
C ARG A 107 -7.29 -6.95 -9.67
N GLY A 108 -8.48 -7.53 -9.55
CA GLY A 108 -8.89 -8.28 -8.37
C GLY A 108 -9.49 -7.44 -7.24
N ILE A 109 -9.79 -6.15 -7.44
CA ILE A 109 -10.46 -5.33 -6.43
C ILE A 109 -11.38 -4.27 -7.05
N GLY A 110 -12.39 -3.85 -6.27
CA GLY A 110 -13.28 -2.76 -6.63
C GLY A 110 -14.16 -3.09 -7.83
N ALA A 111 -14.14 -2.21 -8.82
CA ALA A 111 -14.90 -2.38 -10.07
C ALA A 111 -14.03 -2.90 -11.23
N SER A 112 -12.77 -3.23 -10.97
CA SER A 112 -11.91 -3.93 -11.93
C SER A 112 -12.19 -5.42 -11.94
N ASP A 113 -11.92 -6.08 -13.08
CA ASP A 113 -12.06 -7.51 -13.21
C ASP A 113 -11.19 -8.30 -12.24
N THR A 114 -11.67 -9.49 -11.89
CA THR A 114 -10.98 -10.46 -11.06
C THR A 114 -10.62 -11.69 -11.89
N PRO A 115 -9.65 -11.59 -12.81
CA PRO A 115 -9.26 -12.75 -13.61
C PRO A 115 -8.72 -13.87 -12.72
N PRO A 116 -8.98 -15.14 -13.05
CA PRO A 116 -8.42 -16.27 -12.31
C PRO A 116 -6.91 -16.38 -12.55
N GLY A 117 -6.22 -17.10 -11.66
CA GLY A 117 -4.81 -17.42 -11.79
C GLY A 117 -3.86 -16.51 -11.02
N ARG A 118 -2.59 -16.55 -11.41
CA ARG A 118 -1.52 -15.81 -10.74
C ARG A 118 -1.44 -14.38 -11.26
N TYR A 119 -1.19 -13.45 -10.35
CA TYR A 119 -0.85 -12.07 -10.70
C TYR A 119 0.66 -11.85 -10.53
N SER A 120 1.20 -10.88 -11.28
CA SER A 120 2.55 -10.37 -11.06
C SER A 120 2.54 -8.84 -11.05
N THR A 121 3.54 -8.25 -10.43
CA THR A 121 3.73 -6.79 -10.43
C THR A 121 3.93 -6.24 -11.83
N ARG A 122 4.53 -7.01 -12.74
CA ARG A 122 4.69 -6.67 -14.15
C ARG A 122 3.33 -6.60 -14.86
N MET A 123 2.49 -7.64 -14.73
CA MET A 123 1.12 -7.62 -15.31
C MET A 123 0.31 -6.44 -14.79
N MET A 124 0.48 -6.09 -13.51
CA MET A 124 -0.23 -4.95 -12.92
C MET A 124 0.36 -3.60 -13.36
N ALA A 125 1.63 -3.54 -13.73
CA ALA A 125 2.22 -2.36 -14.37
C ALA A 125 1.68 -2.15 -15.79
N ASP A 126 1.50 -3.23 -16.54
CA ASP A 126 0.86 -3.21 -17.86
C ASP A 126 -0.62 -2.77 -17.77
N ASP A 127 -1.32 -3.08 -16.65
CA ASP A 127 -2.66 -2.55 -16.35
C ASP A 127 -2.65 -1.03 -16.18
N VAL A 128 -1.67 -0.50 -15.45
CA VAL A 128 -1.53 0.96 -15.28
C VAL A 128 -1.23 1.63 -16.61
N LEU A 129 -0.41 1.00 -17.44
CA LEU A 129 -0.13 1.48 -18.81
C LEU A 129 -1.41 1.57 -19.64
N ALA A 130 -2.23 0.52 -19.64
CA ALA A 130 -3.51 0.51 -20.36
C ALA A 130 -4.47 1.60 -19.88
N VAL A 131 -4.48 1.90 -18.57
CA VAL A 131 -5.26 3.02 -18.01
C VAL A 131 -4.73 4.38 -18.49
N LEU A 132 -3.42 4.55 -18.58
CA LEU A 132 -2.82 5.77 -19.13
C LEU A 132 -3.19 5.96 -20.59
N ASP A 133 -3.15 4.88 -21.38
CA ASP A 133 -3.48 4.90 -22.81
C ASP A 133 -4.96 5.25 -23.04
N ASP A 134 -5.88 4.61 -22.30
CA ASP A 134 -7.32 4.91 -22.35
C ASP A 134 -7.63 6.37 -21.93
N ALA A 135 -6.87 6.90 -20.98
CA ALA A 135 -6.98 8.28 -20.53
C ALA A 135 -6.34 9.30 -21.48
N GLY A 136 -5.64 8.87 -22.54
CA GLY A 136 -4.90 9.72 -23.46
C GLY A 136 -3.67 10.38 -22.85
N ILE A 137 -3.06 9.75 -21.83
CA ILE A 137 -1.94 10.30 -21.05
C ILE A 137 -0.65 9.61 -21.47
N GLN A 138 0.22 10.37 -22.13
CA GLN A 138 1.51 9.86 -22.61
C GLN A 138 2.52 9.67 -21.47
N ARG A 139 2.54 10.56 -20.48
CA ARG A 139 3.49 10.53 -19.37
C ARG A 139 2.83 11.05 -18.10
N ALA A 140 3.10 10.42 -16.95
CA ALA A 140 2.54 10.80 -15.66
C ALA A 140 3.55 10.63 -14.54
N SER A 141 3.43 11.45 -13.48
CA SER A 141 4.03 11.14 -12.19
C SER A 141 3.22 10.03 -11.49
N VAL A 142 3.88 9.15 -10.74
CA VAL A 142 3.26 7.95 -10.17
C VAL A 142 3.47 7.89 -8.67
N VAL A 143 2.39 7.76 -7.91
CA VAL A 143 2.39 7.46 -6.48
C VAL A 143 1.96 6.02 -6.29
N GLY A 144 2.83 5.18 -5.75
CA GLY A 144 2.52 3.80 -5.42
C GLY A 144 2.70 3.49 -3.94
N THR A 145 1.69 2.90 -3.29
CA THR A 145 1.80 2.48 -1.89
C THR A 145 1.89 0.96 -1.78
N SER A 146 2.84 0.45 -0.96
CA SER A 146 2.99 -0.99 -0.71
C SER A 146 3.14 -1.77 -2.02
N LEU A 147 2.25 -2.73 -2.34
CA LEU A 147 2.20 -3.39 -3.65
C LEU A 147 2.15 -2.38 -4.81
N GLY A 148 1.41 -1.28 -4.66
CA GLY A 148 1.38 -0.21 -5.67
C GLY A 148 2.75 0.43 -5.93
N GLY A 149 3.62 0.49 -4.91
CA GLY A 149 5.00 0.94 -5.06
C GLY A 149 5.88 -0.06 -5.81
N MET A 150 5.61 -1.36 -5.68
CA MET A 150 6.27 -2.40 -6.48
C MET A 150 5.82 -2.34 -7.94
N ILE A 151 4.51 -2.13 -8.18
CA ILE A 151 3.94 -1.91 -9.51
C ILE A 151 4.54 -0.66 -10.17
N ALA A 152 4.68 0.45 -9.42
CA ALA A 152 5.28 1.68 -9.91
C ALA A 152 6.77 1.50 -10.29
N GLN A 153 7.52 0.71 -9.54
CA GLN A 153 8.90 0.32 -9.89
C GLN A 153 8.94 -0.50 -11.20
N GLU A 154 8.05 -1.49 -11.35
CA GLU A 154 7.97 -2.26 -12.60
C GLU A 154 7.56 -1.40 -13.79
N LEU A 155 6.62 -0.47 -13.61
CA LEU A 155 6.23 0.47 -14.66
C LEU A 155 7.42 1.33 -15.11
N ALA A 156 8.18 1.89 -14.16
CA ALA A 156 9.35 2.70 -14.47
C ALA A 156 10.50 1.89 -15.11
N LEU A 157 10.62 0.60 -14.79
CA LEU A 157 11.61 -0.29 -15.40
C LEU A 157 11.23 -0.71 -16.82
N ALA A 158 9.95 -0.90 -17.06
CA ALA A 158 9.45 -1.42 -18.33
C ALA A 158 9.14 -0.33 -19.34
N HIS A 159 8.67 0.82 -18.84
CA HIS A 159 8.20 1.96 -19.63
C HIS A 159 8.72 3.27 -19.02
N PRO A 160 10.06 3.48 -18.98
CA PRO A 160 10.66 4.64 -18.33
C PRO A 160 10.18 5.96 -18.95
N GLU A 161 9.86 5.97 -20.22
CA GLU A 161 9.34 7.13 -20.96
C GLU A 161 7.93 7.55 -20.52
N ARG A 162 7.17 6.62 -19.90
CA ARG A 162 5.79 6.87 -19.45
C ARG A 162 5.75 7.44 -18.01
N VAL A 163 6.87 7.43 -17.31
CA VAL A 163 6.96 7.86 -15.91
C VAL A 163 7.79 9.14 -15.81
N ASP A 164 7.21 10.19 -15.25
CA ASP A 164 7.88 11.48 -15.01
C ASP A 164 8.66 11.46 -13.70
N LYS A 165 7.95 11.33 -12.57
CA LYS A 165 8.52 11.23 -11.22
C LYS A 165 7.86 10.08 -10.47
N LEU A 166 8.60 9.50 -9.51
CA LEU A 166 8.09 8.43 -8.64
C LEU A 166 7.91 8.90 -7.20
N ILE A 167 6.80 8.51 -6.58
CA ILE A 167 6.59 8.62 -5.14
C ILE A 167 6.29 7.22 -4.61
N LEU A 168 7.26 6.62 -3.94
CA LEU A 168 7.19 5.28 -3.40
C LEU A 168 6.82 5.33 -1.91
N VAL A 169 5.63 4.85 -1.55
CA VAL A 169 5.08 4.97 -0.21
C VAL A 169 5.03 3.62 0.49
N ALA A 170 5.73 3.48 1.62
CA ALA A 170 5.67 2.28 2.46
C ALA A 170 5.80 0.98 1.64
N THR A 171 6.85 0.87 0.83
CA THR A 171 7.09 -0.24 -0.10
C THR A 171 8.49 -0.82 0.05
N ILE A 172 8.81 -1.87 -0.69
CA ILE A 172 10.06 -2.61 -0.61
C ILE A 172 10.84 -2.58 -1.94
N PRO A 173 12.16 -2.82 -1.92
CA PRO A 173 12.94 -3.01 -3.14
C PRO A 173 12.71 -4.36 -3.84
N GLY A 174 12.13 -5.33 -3.14
CA GLY A 174 11.97 -6.70 -3.63
C GLY A 174 13.23 -7.55 -3.56
N GLY A 175 13.04 -8.87 -3.66
CA GLY A 175 14.12 -9.84 -3.60
C GLY A 175 14.87 -9.88 -2.26
N PRO A 176 16.07 -10.46 -2.23
CA PRO A 176 16.82 -10.72 -1.00
C PRO A 176 17.37 -9.45 -0.33
N ARG A 177 17.35 -8.32 -1.01
CA ARG A 177 17.76 -7.02 -0.44
C ARG A 177 16.68 -6.39 0.44
N SER A 178 15.43 -6.84 0.36
CA SER A 178 14.36 -6.36 1.22
C SER A 178 14.61 -6.74 2.67
N ARG A 179 14.40 -5.80 3.58
CA ARG A 179 14.25 -6.15 4.99
C ARG A 179 13.00 -7.00 5.17
N PRO A 180 13.05 -8.02 6.01
CA PRO A 180 11.93 -8.94 6.20
C PRO A 180 10.72 -8.20 6.77
N MET A 181 9.55 -8.75 6.49
CA MET A 181 8.31 -8.28 7.09
C MET A 181 8.39 -8.37 8.62
N PRO A 182 7.92 -7.35 9.37
CA PRO A 182 7.90 -7.39 10.83
C PRO A 182 7.21 -8.66 11.37
N LEU A 183 7.83 -9.33 12.35
CA LEU A 183 7.41 -10.63 12.88
C LEU A 183 5.91 -10.71 13.21
N GLY A 184 5.35 -9.65 13.79
CA GLY A 184 3.92 -9.62 14.10
C GLY A 184 3.02 -9.70 12.88
N THR A 185 3.42 -9.11 11.76
CA THR A 185 2.69 -9.18 10.49
C THR A 185 2.91 -10.53 9.82
N THR A 186 4.12 -11.07 9.84
CA THR A 186 4.41 -12.44 9.39
C THR A 186 3.52 -13.45 10.13
N TYR A 187 3.40 -13.32 11.45
CA TYR A 187 2.51 -14.16 12.25
C TYR A 187 1.03 -13.98 11.84
N LEU A 188 0.59 -12.74 11.60
CA LEU A 188 -0.78 -12.49 11.13
C LEU A 188 -1.08 -13.21 9.82
N PHE A 189 -0.16 -13.14 8.84
CA PHE A 189 -0.34 -13.84 7.57
C PHE A 189 -0.37 -15.36 7.73
N ALA A 190 0.48 -15.92 8.58
CA ALA A 190 0.49 -17.36 8.88
C ALA A 190 -0.79 -17.81 9.62
N ALA A 191 -1.33 -16.98 10.52
CA ALA A 191 -2.54 -17.26 11.27
C ALA A 191 -3.85 -16.94 10.51
N ALA A 192 -3.78 -16.16 9.46
CA ALA A 192 -4.94 -15.66 8.71
C ALA A 192 -5.92 -16.76 8.23
N PRO A 193 -5.47 -17.94 7.77
CA PRO A 193 -6.37 -19.04 7.39
C PRO A 193 -7.25 -19.55 8.55
N PHE A 194 -6.80 -19.38 9.79
CA PHE A 194 -7.48 -19.87 11.00
C PHE A 194 -8.26 -18.76 11.73
N MET A 195 -8.33 -17.56 11.15
CA MET A 195 -9.01 -16.41 11.73
C MET A 195 -10.35 -16.17 11.07
N THR A 196 -11.33 -15.70 11.87
CA THR A 196 -12.57 -15.16 11.27
C THR A 196 -12.24 -13.90 10.44
N ALA A 197 -13.01 -13.66 9.38
CA ALA A 197 -12.82 -12.48 8.52
C ALA A 197 -12.81 -11.15 9.32
N LYS A 198 -13.65 -11.05 10.34
CA LYS A 198 -13.70 -9.87 11.24
C LYS A 198 -12.43 -9.72 12.09
N ALA A 199 -11.90 -10.81 12.63
CA ALA A 199 -10.67 -10.80 13.42
C ALA A 199 -9.46 -10.45 12.54
N LYS A 200 -9.33 -11.09 11.37
CA LYS A 200 -8.30 -10.80 10.36
C LYS A 200 -8.31 -9.31 9.97
N LEU A 201 -9.49 -8.77 9.65
CA LEU A 201 -9.63 -7.38 9.25
C LEU A 201 -9.25 -6.41 10.39
N ARG A 202 -9.64 -6.70 11.63
CA ARG A 202 -9.29 -5.90 12.81
C ARG A 202 -7.78 -5.86 13.03
N GLU A 203 -7.11 -7.00 13.00
CA GLU A 203 -5.65 -7.09 13.15
C GLU A 203 -4.93 -6.34 12.02
N LEU A 204 -5.40 -6.50 10.78
CA LEU A 204 -4.82 -5.81 9.64
C LEU A 204 -4.92 -4.28 9.79
N VAL A 205 -6.09 -3.75 10.19
CA VAL A 205 -6.28 -2.30 10.41
C VAL A 205 -5.40 -1.78 11.54
N GLN A 206 -5.22 -2.56 12.61
CA GLN A 206 -4.35 -2.17 13.72
C GLN A 206 -2.89 -2.06 13.31
N ARG A 207 -2.41 -2.94 12.42
CA ARG A 207 -1.02 -2.93 11.94
C ARG A 207 -0.75 -1.87 10.89
N THR A 208 -1.78 -1.45 10.16
CA THR A 208 -1.62 -0.42 9.11
C THR A 208 -1.58 1.00 9.65
N LEU A 209 -1.93 1.24 10.90
CA LEU A 209 -1.95 2.57 11.52
C LEU A 209 -0.95 2.66 12.68
N GLY A 210 -0.29 3.80 12.80
CA GLY A 210 0.65 4.05 13.89
C GLY A 210 -0.01 4.07 15.27
N PRO A 211 0.70 3.65 16.35
CA PRO A 211 0.17 3.54 17.71
C PRO A 211 -0.46 4.83 18.23
N THR A 212 0.13 5.97 17.91
CA THR A 212 -0.39 7.29 18.29
C THR A 212 -1.75 7.56 17.65
N THR A 213 -1.93 7.20 16.38
CA THR A 213 -3.20 7.36 15.67
C THR A 213 -4.27 6.45 16.27
N LEU A 214 -3.94 5.20 16.55
CA LEU A 214 -4.87 4.25 17.18
C LEU A 214 -5.36 4.77 18.53
N ARG A 215 -4.46 5.32 19.37
CA ARG A 215 -4.83 5.85 20.69
C ARG A 215 -5.56 7.18 20.63
N ARG A 216 -5.02 8.18 19.91
CA ARG A 216 -5.51 9.57 19.96
C ARG A 216 -6.56 9.89 18.92
N ARG A 217 -6.64 9.12 17.83
CA ARG A 217 -7.58 9.36 16.72
C ARG A 217 -8.28 8.07 16.25
N PRO A 218 -8.98 7.35 17.14
CA PRO A 218 -9.63 6.06 16.81
C PRO A 218 -10.67 6.17 15.69
N ARG A 219 -11.14 7.39 15.39
CA ARG A 219 -12.03 7.64 14.24
C ARG A 219 -11.39 7.26 12.92
N VAL A 220 -10.06 7.40 12.77
CA VAL A 220 -9.33 7.01 11.55
C VAL A 220 -9.42 5.50 11.35
N ALA A 221 -9.14 4.72 12.39
CA ALA A 221 -9.25 3.25 12.35
C ALA A 221 -10.68 2.79 12.04
N ARG A 222 -11.68 3.41 12.70
CA ARG A 222 -13.10 3.09 12.44
C ARG A 222 -13.52 3.39 11.00
N ARG A 223 -13.08 4.53 10.44
CA ARG A 223 -13.37 4.89 9.05
C ARG A 223 -12.71 3.92 8.07
N LEU A 224 -11.43 3.58 8.28
CA LEU A 224 -10.71 2.61 7.47
C LEU A 224 -11.39 1.23 7.52
N MET A 225 -11.78 0.77 8.71
CA MET A 225 -12.53 -0.47 8.90
C MET A 225 -13.85 -0.46 8.14
N ALA A 226 -14.64 0.61 8.26
CA ALA A 226 -15.91 0.76 7.57
C ALA A 226 -15.74 0.72 6.03
N ARG A 227 -14.67 1.36 5.50
CA ARG A 227 -14.37 1.32 4.07
C ARG A 227 -13.98 -0.07 3.60
N LYS A 228 -13.15 -0.78 4.34
CA LYS A 228 -12.79 -2.16 4.00
C LYS A 228 -13.98 -3.12 4.02
N LEU A 229 -14.90 -2.93 4.98
CA LEU A 229 -16.13 -3.72 5.05
C LEU A 229 -17.10 -3.41 3.90
N ALA A 230 -17.19 -2.14 3.48
CA ALA A 230 -18.04 -1.71 2.37
C ALA A 230 -17.50 -2.11 0.99
N HIS A 231 -16.21 -2.46 0.89
CA HIS A 231 -15.54 -2.81 -0.36
C HIS A 231 -14.74 -4.11 -0.17
N PRO A 232 -15.41 -5.24 -0.02
CA PRO A 232 -14.75 -6.52 0.17
C PRO A 232 -13.97 -6.91 -1.10
N GLN A 233 -12.87 -7.60 -0.91
CA GLN A 233 -12.09 -8.21 -1.99
C GLN A 233 -12.32 -9.72 -1.98
N PRO A 234 -12.48 -10.39 -3.15
CA PRO A 234 -12.48 -11.83 -3.23
C PRO A 234 -11.18 -12.42 -2.66
N GLU A 235 -11.29 -13.48 -1.87
CA GLU A 235 -10.14 -14.11 -1.21
C GLU A 235 -9.09 -14.61 -2.21
N SER A 236 -9.54 -15.14 -3.38
CA SER A 236 -8.65 -15.57 -4.47
C SER A 236 -7.80 -14.42 -4.99
N ALA A 237 -8.40 -13.25 -5.22
CA ALA A 237 -7.72 -12.06 -5.69
C ALA A 237 -6.79 -11.48 -4.62
N TRP A 238 -7.21 -11.51 -3.34
CA TRP A 238 -6.34 -11.11 -2.24
C TRP A 238 -5.07 -11.96 -2.18
N ARG A 239 -5.21 -13.29 -2.33
CA ARG A 239 -4.07 -14.22 -2.40
C ARG A 239 -3.20 -13.96 -3.61
N ALA A 240 -3.80 -13.74 -4.79
CA ALA A 240 -3.06 -13.46 -6.02
C ALA A 240 -2.26 -12.16 -5.94
N GLN A 241 -2.85 -11.07 -5.41
CA GLN A 241 -2.14 -9.80 -5.18
C GLN A 241 -1.04 -9.95 -4.12
N THR A 242 -1.30 -10.67 -3.03
CA THR A 242 -0.30 -10.92 -1.98
C THR A 242 0.88 -11.70 -2.54
N ALA A 243 0.62 -12.77 -3.32
CA ALA A 243 1.67 -13.54 -3.97
C ALA A 243 2.49 -12.70 -4.95
N ALA A 244 1.84 -11.83 -5.74
CA ALA A 244 2.54 -10.90 -6.64
C ALA A 244 3.53 -10.00 -5.88
N GLY A 245 3.11 -9.47 -4.73
CA GLY A 245 4.00 -8.66 -3.88
C GLY A 245 5.13 -9.47 -3.23
N MET A 246 4.85 -10.67 -2.75
CA MET A 246 5.88 -11.54 -2.13
C MET A 246 6.91 -12.05 -3.14
N LEU A 247 6.51 -12.25 -4.39
CA LEU A 247 7.37 -12.69 -5.48
C LEU A 247 8.05 -11.53 -6.23
N PHE A 248 7.76 -10.28 -5.83
CA PHE A 248 8.37 -9.12 -6.46
C PHE A 248 9.88 -9.15 -6.28
N ASN A 249 10.59 -9.26 -7.39
CA ASN A 249 12.04 -9.26 -7.42
C ASN A 249 12.56 -8.64 -8.73
N PRO A 250 12.88 -7.36 -8.74
CA PRO A 250 13.42 -6.69 -9.92
C PRO A 250 14.91 -7.02 -10.18
N LEU A 251 15.48 -8.01 -9.48
CA LEU A 251 16.85 -8.51 -9.72
C LEU A 251 17.94 -7.43 -9.72
N GLY A 252 17.79 -6.39 -8.88
CA GLY A 252 18.75 -5.29 -8.81
C GLY A 252 18.64 -4.26 -9.95
N ARG A 253 17.65 -4.38 -10.83
CA ARG A 253 17.41 -3.44 -11.95
C ARG A 253 16.99 -2.04 -11.50
N GLN A 254 16.73 -1.80 -10.20
CA GLN A 254 16.32 -0.49 -9.67
C GLN A 254 17.30 0.64 -10.03
N ARG A 255 18.58 0.35 -10.21
CA ARG A 255 19.58 1.35 -10.66
C ARG A 255 19.25 1.94 -12.03
N ARG A 256 18.40 1.28 -12.82
CA ARG A 256 17.90 1.75 -14.11
C ARG A 256 16.71 2.68 -14.00
N ILE A 257 16.13 2.83 -12.81
CA ILE A 257 15.06 3.81 -12.54
C ILE A 257 15.75 5.15 -12.28
N THR A 258 15.86 5.95 -13.33
CA THR A 258 16.53 7.26 -13.29
C THR A 258 15.59 8.42 -12.98
N GLN A 259 14.28 8.17 -12.92
CA GLN A 259 13.28 9.17 -12.59
C GLN A 259 13.53 9.72 -11.17
N PRO A 260 13.39 11.03 -10.96
CA PRO A 260 13.41 11.61 -9.61
C PRO A 260 12.41 10.86 -8.72
N THR A 261 12.88 10.39 -7.57
CA THR A 261 12.08 9.51 -6.70
C THR A 261 12.01 10.04 -5.27
N LEU A 262 10.80 10.22 -4.75
CA LEU A 262 10.53 10.47 -3.34
C LEU A 262 10.07 9.17 -2.66
N ILE A 263 10.81 8.71 -1.67
CA ILE A 263 10.45 7.58 -0.83
C ILE A 263 9.79 8.12 0.44
N VAL A 264 8.53 7.76 0.69
CA VAL A 264 7.77 8.23 1.86
C VAL A 264 7.51 7.05 2.78
N GLN A 265 8.02 7.13 4.02
CA GLN A 265 7.97 6.02 4.97
C GLN A 265 7.47 6.45 6.36
N GLY A 266 6.52 5.70 6.90
CA GLY A 266 6.10 5.82 8.30
C GLY A 266 7.08 5.12 9.23
N THR A 267 7.57 5.80 10.28
CA THR A 267 8.56 5.21 11.19
C THR A 267 7.99 4.16 12.14
N ALA A 268 6.66 4.08 12.26
CA ALA A 268 5.95 3.07 13.04
C ALA A 268 5.19 2.07 12.15
N ASP A 269 5.64 1.86 10.92
CA ASP A 269 5.06 0.87 9.99
C ASP A 269 5.30 -0.55 10.50
N GLN A 270 4.21 -1.29 10.70
CA GLN A 270 4.24 -2.68 11.16
C GLN A 270 3.93 -3.67 10.02
N VAL A 271 3.76 -3.20 8.79
CA VAL A 271 3.52 -4.03 7.61
C VAL A 271 4.77 -4.16 6.77
N VAL A 272 5.44 -3.05 6.50
CA VAL A 272 6.74 -2.99 5.81
C VAL A 272 7.76 -2.44 6.78
N ASP A 273 8.88 -3.15 6.95
CA ASP A 273 9.98 -2.66 7.81
C ASP A 273 10.45 -1.27 7.31
N PRO A 274 10.45 -0.24 8.18
CA PRO A 274 10.80 1.13 7.80
C PRO A 274 12.21 1.27 7.16
N GLY A 275 13.12 0.39 7.48
CA GLY A 275 14.48 0.38 6.92
C GLY A 275 14.54 0.00 5.44
N ASN A 276 13.44 -0.52 4.85
CA ASN A 276 13.36 -0.70 3.41
C ASN A 276 13.45 0.62 2.63
N ALA A 277 13.07 1.73 3.25
CA ALA A 277 13.23 3.05 2.63
C ALA A 277 14.69 3.41 2.37
N ASP A 278 15.60 3.06 3.30
CA ASP A 278 17.04 3.30 3.14
C ASP A 278 17.65 2.37 2.09
N VAL A 279 17.20 1.11 2.08
CA VAL A 279 17.62 0.16 1.05
C VAL A 279 17.20 0.65 -0.34
N LEU A 280 15.95 1.11 -0.50
CA LEU A 280 15.49 1.69 -1.76
C LEU A 280 16.31 2.92 -2.16
N ALA A 281 16.57 3.84 -1.23
CA ALA A 281 17.37 5.04 -1.50
C ALA A 281 18.80 4.71 -1.95
N GLY A 282 19.40 3.66 -1.41
CA GLY A 282 20.72 3.19 -1.85
C GLY A 282 20.72 2.47 -3.22
N LEU A 283 19.56 2.07 -3.73
CA LEU A 283 19.40 1.40 -5.02
C LEU A 283 19.00 2.34 -6.15
N LEU A 284 18.27 3.40 -5.84
CA LEU A 284 17.70 4.35 -6.80
C LEU A 284 18.62 5.57 -6.90
N PRO A 285 19.17 5.89 -8.09
CA PRO A 285 20.19 6.93 -8.24
C PRO A 285 19.71 8.34 -7.87
N ASN A 286 18.42 8.63 -8.08
CA ASN A 286 17.84 9.95 -7.89
C ASN A 286 16.74 9.92 -6.80
N ALA A 287 17.00 9.21 -5.68
CA ALA A 287 16.02 9.05 -4.62
C ALA A 287 16.36 9.81 -3.35
N ARG A 288 15.33 10.32 -2.68
CA ARG A 288 15.41 10.84 -1.32
C ARG A 288 14.31 10.28 -0.43
N VAL A 289 14.59 10.20 0.87
CA VAL A 289 13.66 9.65 1.85
C VAL A 289 13.02 10.76 2.67
N GLN A 290 11.69 10.70 2.81
CA GLN A 290 10.93 11.52 3.74
C GLN A 290 10.21 10.64 4.77
N ARG A 291 10.59 10.77 6.05
CA ARG A 291 10.01 10.01 7.14
C ARG A 291 8.83 10.72 7.79
N PHE A 292 7.81 9.95 8.13
CA PHE A 292 6.62 10.40 8.85
C PHE A 292 6.64 9.80 10.25
N GLU A 293 7.16 10.57 11.19
CA GLU A 293 7.36 10.14 12.58
C GLU A 293 6.08 9.65 13.24
N GLY A 294 6.14 8.44 13.80
CA GLY A 294 5.05 7.78 14.51
C GLY A 294 3.86 7.39 13.64
N ALA A 295 3.94 7.57 12.33
CA ALA A 295 2.92 7.08 11.40
C ALA A 295 3.19 5.63 10.99
N GLY A 296 2.13 4.88 10.73
CA GLY A 296 2.19 3.49 10.24
C GLY A 296 2.20 3.40 8.72
N HIS A 297 1.76 2.26 8.22
CA HIS A 297 1.75 1.90 6.80
C HIS A 297 0.87 2.81 5.93
N LEU A 298 -0.33 3.16 6.43
CA LEU A 298 -1.25 4.06 5.73
C LEU A 298 -1.08 5.50 6.21
N LEU A 299 0.15 6.02 6.16
CA LEU A 299 0.53 7.34 6.67
C LEU A 299 -0.31 8.49 6.07
N TYR A 300 -0.80 8.37 4.85
CA TYR A 300 -1.67 9.35 4.20
C TYR A 300 -3.12 9.36 4.75
N TRP A 301 -3.56 8.30 5.44
CA TRP A 301 -4.76 8.30 6.27
C TRP A 301 -4.54 9.00 7.61
N GLU A 302 -3.33 8.93 8.12
CA GLU A 302 -2.96 9.50 9.41
C GLU A 302 -2.57 10.97 9.33
N ARG A 303 -1.87 11.36 8.28
CA ARG A 303 -1.29 12.70 8.08
C ARG A 303 -1.61 13.23 6.68
N PRO A 304 -2.90 13.31 6.27
CA PRO A 304 -3.26 13.61 4.87
C PRO A 304 -2.75 14.98 4.39
N LYS A 305 -2.78 16.01 5.23
CA LYS A 305 -2.27 17.34 4.86
C LYS A 305 -0.76 17.33 4.62
N ARG A 306 -0.01 16.66 5.50
CA ARG A 306 1.45 16.54 5.38
C ARG A 306 1.84 15.73 4.15
N PHE A 307 1.10 14.63 3.88
CA PHE A 307 1.33 13.82 2.69
C PHE A 307 1.08 14.60 1.39
N VAL A 308 -0.05 15.30 1.29
CA VAL A 308 -0.36 16.15 0.13
C VAL A 308 0.74 17.20 -0.08
N ARG A 309 1.19 17.85 1.00
CA ARG A 309 2.29 18.82 0.92
C ARG A 309 3.56 18.16 0.39
N ALA A 310 3.99 17.03 0.95
CA ALA A 310 5.19 16.31 0.53
C ALA A 310 5.16 15.96 -0.97
N VAL A 311 4.02 15.42 -1.44
CA VAL A 311 3.81 15.09 -2.85
C VAL A 311 3.83 16.36 -3.72
N THR A 312 3.12 17.42 -3.29
CA THR A 312 3.02 18.66 -4.07
C THR A 312 4.37 19.37 -4.18
N ASP A 313 5.11 19.47 -3.08
CA ASP A 313 6.41 20.15 -3.04
C ASP A 313 7.41 19.38 -3.93
N PHE A 314 7.46 18.06 -3.82
CA PHE A 314 8.32 17.22 -4.67
C PHE A 314 7.99 17.31 -6.16
N LEU A 315 6.71 17.33 -6.52
CA LEU A 315 6.30 17.42 -7.92
C LEU A 315 6.54 18.81 -8.51
N ALA A 316 6.53 19.86 -7.68
CA ALA A 316 6.79 21.24 -8.10
C ALA A 316 8.28 21.54 -8.33
N GLU A 317 9.20 20.74 -7.79
CA GLU A 317 10.63 20.90 -8.05
C GLU A 317 10.89 20.71 -9.54
N ALA A 318 11.60 21.65 -10.16
CA ALA A 318 12.09 21.51 -11.53
C ALA A 318 12.89 20.19 -11.63
N ALA A 319 12.75 19.45 -12.73
CA ALA A 319 13.69 18.39 -13.03
C ALA A 319 15.07 19.06 -12.94
N ALA A 320 15.93 18.58 -12.03
CA ALA A 320 17.29 19.06 -11.99
C ALA A 320 17.84 18.89 -13.40
N GLU A 321 18.06 19.99 -14.08
CA GLU A 321 18.76 19.97 -15.36
C GLU A 321 20.04 19.22 -15.09
N ALA A 322 20.22 18.10 -15.77
CA ALA A 322 21.50 17.44 -15.81
C ALA A 322 22.47 18.46 -16.42
N SER A 323 23.10 19.23 -15.57
CA SER A 323 24.24 20.08 -15.94
C SER A 323 25.37 19.15 -16.36
N VAL A 324 25.37 18.80 -17.63
CA VAL A 324 26.56 18.32 -18.31
C VAL A 324 27.53 19.48 -18.28
N PRO A 325 28.69 19.40 -17.63
CA PRO A 325 29.71 20.42 -17.79
C PRO A 325 30.15 20.32 -19.26
N THR A 326 29.83 21.34 -20.04
CA THR A 326 30.47 21.56 -21.33
C THR A 326 31.90 21.94 -21.02
N THR A 327 32.79 20.95 -20.99
CA THR A 327 34.24 21.23 -21.06
C THR A 327 34.54 21.69 -22.47
N ALA A 328 34.83 22.97 -22.59
CA ALA A 328 35.48 23.56 -23.74
C ALA A 328 36.95 23.08 -23.82
#